data_8215ae9f2a4a6afd134ba9531b8f965e
#
_entry.id   8215ae9f2a4a6afd134ba9531b8f965e
#
_cell.length_a   1.000
_cell.length_b   1.000
_cell.length_c   1.000
_cell.angle_alpha   90.00
_cell.angle_beta   90.00
_cell.angle_gamma   90.00
#
_symmetry.space_group_name_H-M   'P 1'
#
loop_
_entity.id
_entity.type
_entity.pdbx_description
1 polymer ?
#
loop_
_entity_poly.entity_id
_entity_poly.type
_entity_poly.pdbx_seq_one_letter_code
_entity_poly.pdbx_strand_id
1 'polypeptide(L)'
;TYLFGTIAPRVQLDYIPARACAAHVLIRADVPAEGIEAHVRGGVALQRVWLTAAAVGLHLQPQMTPLIFRWYARKGKSFSALPEIARGSLALAEEFERLGGFGPEQGLTFFCRVGVSDPPGSRSLRKGLDELMLPGR
;
A
#
# COMPACT_ATOMS: atom_id res chain seq x y z
N THR A 1 -0.61 -29.48 9.86
CA THR A 1 -0.94 -28.55 8.74
C THR A 1 -0.97 -27.09 9.18
N TYR A 2 -1.27 -26.79 10.45
CA TYR A 2 -1.38 -25.39 10.96
C TYR A 2 -0.06 -24.63 11.02
N LEU A 3 1.06 -25.28 11.38
CA LEU A 3 2.35 -24.59 11.54
C LEU A 3 2.95 -24.11 10.21
N PHE A 4 2.81 -24.88 9.13
CA PHE A 4 3.34 -24.47 7.83
C PHE A 4 2.37 -23.62 7.00
N GLY A 5 1.07 -23.66 7.29
CA GLY A 5 0.05 -22.92 6.53
C GLY A 5 0.03 -21.41 6.80
N THR A 6 0.54 -20.95 7.93
CA THR A 6 0.54 -19.52 8.28
C THR A 6 1.93 -18.93 8.46
N ILE A 7 2.89 -19.68 8.97
CA ILE A 7 4.25 -19.18 9.26
C ILE A 7 5.04 -18.99 7.97
N ALA A 8 5.06 -19.97 7.07
CA ALA A 8 5.83 -19.88 5.83
C ALA A 8 5.40 -18.71 4.95
N PRO A 9 4.10 -18.47 4.68
CA PRO A 9 3.64 -17.27 3.95
C PRO A 9 4.02 -15.97 4.64
N ARG A 10 3.91 -15.87 5.98
CA ARG A 10 4.30 -14.67 6.73
C ARG A 10 5.79 -14.38 6.60
N VAL A 11 6.63 -15.39 6.67
CA VAL A 11 8.07 -15.21 6.49
C VAL A 11 8.40 -14.80 5.05
N GLN A 12 7.83 -15.48 4.06
CA GLN A 12 8.14 -15.25 2.64
C GLN A 12 7.52 -13.96 2.09
N LEU A 13 6.30 -13.61 2.48
CA LEU A 13 5.56 -12.49 1.89
C LEU A 13 5.66 -11.21 2.69
N ASP A 14 5.88 -11.30 4.01
CA ASP A 14 5.94 -10.14 4.88
C ASP A 14 7.37 -9.89 5.38
N TYR A 15 7.94 -10.83 6.13
CA TYR A 15 9.19 -10.59 6.85
C TYR A 15 10.40 -10.43 5.92
N ILE A 16 10.62 -11.37 5.01
CA ILE A 16 11.78 -11.31 4.08
C ILE A 16 11.70 -10.05 3.21
N PRO A 17 10.59 -9.76 2.53
CA PRO A 17 10.52 -8.57 1.71
C PRO A 17 10.62 -7.26 2.49
N ALA A 18 10.10 -7.20 3.73
CA ALA A 18 10.22 -6.02 4.56
C ALA A 18 11.67 -5.76 5.00
N ARG A 19 12.45 -6.81 5.20
CA ARG A 19 13.87 -6.73 5.57
C ARG A 19 14.79 -6.49 4.37
N ALA A 20 14.42 -6.98 3.20
CA ALA A 20 15.21 -6.93 1.99
C ALA A 20 15.01 -5.65 1.16
N CYS A 21 13.93 -4.90 1.37
CA CYS A 21 13.72 -3.64 0.67
C CYS A 21 14.67 -2.55 1.17
N ALA A 22 14.98 -1.57 0.30
CA ALA A 22 15.86 -0.46 0.65
C ALA A 22 15.16 0.55 1.58
N ALA A 23 13.88 0.81 1.33
CA ALA A 23 13.08 1.74 2.14
C ALA A 23 11.58 1.46 2.02
N HIS A 24 10.83 2.02 2.98
CA HIS A 24 9.38 2.17 2.90
C HIS A 24 9.04 3.64 2.61
N VAL A 25 8.07 3.85 1.75
CA VAL A 25 7.58 5.17 1.36
C VAL A 25 6.10 5.27 1.72
N LEU A 26 5.76 6.32 2.45
CA LEU A 26 4.39 6.65 2.84
C LEU A 26 4.00 8.00 2.25
N ILE A 27 2.93 8.02 1.46
CA ILE A 27 2.34 9.27 0.96
C ILE A 27 1.24 9.68 1.92
N ARG A 28 1.43 10.86 2.54
CA ARG A 28 0.48 11.48 3.46
C ARG A 28 -0.26 12.61 2.75
N ALA A 29 -1.51 12.82 3.11
CA ALA A 29 -2.29 13.97 2.70
C ALA A 29 -2.31 14.99 3.85
N ASP A 30 -2.29 16.28 3.53
CA ASP A 30 -2.35 17.36 4.55
C ASP A 30 -3.72 17.42 5.23
N VAL A 31 -4.74 16.92 4.55
CA VAL A 31 -6.11 16.81 5.05
C VAL A 31 -6.62 15.38 4.90
N PRO A 32 -7.61 14.95 5.70
CA PRO A 32 -8.26 13.66 5.48
C PRO A 32 -8.75 13.52 4.04
N ALA A 33 -8.54 12.34 3.46
CA ALA A 33 -8.97 12.05 2.09
C ALA A 33 -10.49 11.85 2.07
N GLU A 34 -11.23 12.93 1.88
CA GLU A 34 -12.68 12.89 1.73
C GLU A 34 -13.08 13.30 0.29
N GLY A 35 -14.01 12.56 -0.26
CA GLY A 35 -14.51 12.78 -1.62
C GLY A 35 -13.56 12.36 -2.74
N ILE A 36 -14.11 12.37 -3.95
CA ILE A 36 -13.41 11.88 -5.15
C ILE A 36 -12.18 12.72 -5.51
N GLU A 37 -12.25 14.02 -5.29
CA GLU A 37 -11.16 14.93 -5.63
C GLU A 37 -9.89 14.65 -4.80
N ALA A 38 -10.03 14.37 -3.50
CA ALA A 38 -8.92 14.01 -2.64
C ALA A 38 -8.26 12.69 -3.09
N HIS A 39 -9.07 11.70 -3.51
CA HIS A 39 -8.57 10.44 -4.05
C HIS A 39 -7.85 10.64 -5.38
N VAL A 40 -8.37 11.49 -6.26
CA VAL A 40 -7.69 11.82 -7.53
C VAL A 40 -6.35 12.50 -7.27
N ARG A 41 -6.30 13.50 -6.37
CA ARG A 41 -5.03 14.15 -6.00
C ARG A 41 -4.02 13.16 -5.42
N GLY A 42 -4.49 12.25 -4.57
CA GLY A 42 -3.68 11.16 -4.04
C GLY A 42 -3.11 10.26 -5.14
N GLY A 43 -3.94 9.90 -6.13
CA GLY A 43 -3.52 9.13 -7.30
C GLY A 43 -2.47 9.85 -8.14
N VAL A 44 -2.61 11.17 -8.34
CA VAL A 44 -1.60 11.99 -9.04
C VAL A 44 -0.27 12.00 -8.29
N ALA A 45 -0.29 12.14 -6.97
CA ALA A 45 0.93 12.08 -6.15
C ALA A 45 1.60 10.71 -6.23
N LEU A 46 0.81 9.63 -6.12
CA LEU A 46 1.28 8.26 -6.29
C LEU A 46 1.93 8.05 -7.66
N GLN A 47 1.27 8.49 -8.73
CA GLN A 47 1.78 8.32 -10.08
C GLN A 47 3.15 9.01 -10.26
N ARG A 48 3.32 10.20 -9.72
CA ARG A 48 4.60 10.92 -9.75
C ARG A 48 5.70 10.15 -9.00
N VAL A 49 5.41 9.68 -7.79
CA VAL A 49 6.35 8.88 -7.01
C VAL A 49 6.75 7.61 -7.75
N TRP A 50 5.79 6.91 -8.34
CA TRP A 50 6.03 5.66 -9.07
C TRP A 50 6.89 5.88 -10.32
N LEU A 51 6.55 6.90 -11.12
CA LEU A 51 7.32 7.24 -12.33
C LEU A 51 8.74 7.70 -11.96
N THR A 52 8.89 8.47 -10.89
CA THR A 52 10.22 8.90 -10.41
C THR A 52 11.04 7.69 -9.95
N ALA A 53 10.46 6.79 -9.17
CA ALA A 53 11.13 5.55 -8.76
C ALA A 53 11.60 4.73 -9.98
N ALA A 54 10.72 4.55 -10.97
CA ALA A 54 11.07 3.85 -12.20
C ALA A 54 12.17 4.56 -13.00
N ALA A 55 12.13 5.89 -13.09
CA ALA A 55 13.14 6.67 -13.81
C ALA A 55 14.54 6.57 -13.19
N VAL A 56 14.64 6.38 -11.88
CA VAL A 56 15.92 6.17 -11.19
C VAL A 56 16.29 4.69 -10.98
N GLY A 57 15.58 3.78 -11.67
CA GLY A 57 15.87 2.34 -11.64
C GLY A 57 15.41 1.62 -10.36
N LEU A 58 14.50 2.20 -9.59
CA LEU A 58 13.92 1.57 -8.42
C LEU A 58 12.62 0.85 -8.76
N HIS A 59 12.43 -0.30 -8.13
CA HIS A 59 11.18 -1.05 -8.15
C HIS A 59 10.33 -0.70 -6.94
N LEU A 60 9.02 -0.56 -7.16
CA LEU A 60 8.05 -0.19 -6.15
C LEU A 60 7.01 -1.31 -6.00
N GLN A 61 6.79 -1.73 -4.76
CA GLN A 61 5.78 -2.73 -4.42
C GLN A 61 4.77 -2.14 -3.43
N PRO A 62 3.49 -2.02 -3.81
CA PRO A 62 2.43 -1.57 -2.92
C PRO A 62 2.28 -2.46 -1.68
N GLN A 63 2.05 -1.84 -0.53
CA GLN A 63 1.76 -2.48 0.75
C GLN A 63 0.58 -1.76 1.43
N MET A 64 -0.60 -1.86 0.86
CA MET A 64 -1.77 -1.12 1.34
C MET A 64 -2.39 -1.69 2.61
N THR A 65 -2.08 -2.92 2.98
CA THR A 65 -2.66 -3.62 4.13
C THR A 65 -2.59 -2.81 5.44
N PRO A 66 -1.45 -2.23 5.84
CA PRO A 66 -1.38 -1.41 7.06
C PRO A 66 -2.30 -0.20 7.03
N LEU A 67 -2.45 0.47 5.87
CA LEU A 67 -3.34 1.62 5.73
C LEU A 67 -4.80 1.22 5.87
N ILE A 68 -5.19 0.14 5.21
CA ILE A 68 -6.56 -0.36 5.20
C ILE A 68 -6.99 -0.76 6.60
N PHE A 69 -6.19 -1.56 7.31
CA PHE A 69 -6.54 -2.01 8.66
C PHE A 69 -6.43 -0.90 9.70
N ARG A 70 -5.48 0.06 9.56
CA ARG A 70 -5.48 1.28 10.35
C ARG A 70 -6.79 2.05 10.18
N TRP A 71 -7.25 2.23 8.93
CA TRP A 71 -8.50 2.92 8.67
C TRP A 71 -9.70 2.23 9.32
N TYR A 72 -9.80 0.87 9.23
CA TYR A 72 -10.84 0.12 9.92
C TYR A 72 -10.77 0.32 11.44
N ALA A 73 -9.58 0.20 12.03
CA ALA A 73 -9.38 0.38 13.45
C ALA A 73 -9.80 1.78 13.93
N ARG A 74 -9.37 2.83 13.22
CA ARG A 74 -9.68 4.23 13.58
C ARG A 74 -11.15 4.60 13.36
N LYS A 75 -11.80 4.00 12.39
CA LYS A 75 -13.25 4.21 12.15
C LYS A 75 -14.15 3.25 12.95
N GLY A 76 -13.57 2.42 13.81
CA GLY A 76 -14.33 1.45 14.60
C GLY A 76 -15.11 0.44 13.74
N LYS A 77 -14.65 0.19 12.51
CA LYS A 77 -15.30 -0.74 11.59
C LYS A 77 -14.89 -2.17 11.91
N SER A 78 -15.88 -3.02 12.16
CA SER A 78 -15.64 -4.46 12.33
C SER A 78 -15.21 -5.09 11.02
N PHE A 79 -14.10 -5.81 11.04
CA PHE A 79 -13.58 -6.61 9.92
C PHE A 79 -13.24 -8.05 10.34
N SER A 80 -13.50 -8.39 11.60
CA SER A 80 -13.31 -9.72 12.15
C SER A 80 -14.38 -10.01 13.20
N ALA A 81 -14.84 -11.26 13.26
CA ALA A 81 -15.74 -11.75 14.31
C ALA A 81 -14.98 -11.99 15.64
N LEU A 82 -13.65 -11.95 15.64
CA LEU A 82 -12.82 -12.22 16.80
C LEU A 82 -12.45 -10.91 17.53
N PRO A 83 -12.91 -10.69 18.78
CA PRO A 83 -12.66 -9.44 19.51
C PRO A 83 -11.17 -9.13 19.76
N GLU A 84 -10.36 -10.16 19.91
CA GLU A 84 -8.91 -10.02 20.10
C GLU A 84 -8.23 -9.44 18.86
N ILE A 85 -8.72 -9.74 17.65
CA ILE A 85 -8.19 -9.16 16.40
C ILE A 85 -8.53 -7.67 16.33
N ALA A 86 -9.75 -7.30 16.72
CA ALA A 86 -10.15 -5.88 16.76
C ALA A 86 -9.30 -5.08 17.75
N ARG A 87 -9.05 -5.62 18.96
CA ARG A 87 -8.16 -4.98 19.93
C ARG A 87 -6.72 -4.88 19.44
N GLY A 88 -6.19 -5.97 18.88
CA GLY A 88 -4.84 -6.01 18.32
C GLY A 88 -4.65 -5.03 17.16
N SER A 89 -5.67 -4.82 16.34
CA SER A 89 -5.59 -3.89 15.21
C SER A 89 -5.43 -2.44 15.63
N LEU A 90 -6.07 -2.03 16.74
CA LEU A 90 -5.90 -0.66 17.26
C LEU A 90 -4.47 -0.43 17.75
N ALA A 91 -3.92 -1.38 18.52
CA ALA A 91 -2.54 -1.29 19.00
C ALA A 91 -1.53 -1.24 17.81
N LEU A 92 -1.78 -2.04 16.76
CA LEU A 92 -0.95 -2.00 15.54
C LEU A 92 -1.10 -0.67 14.77
N ALA A 93 -2.29 -0.09 14.74
CA ALA A 93 -2.52 1.22 14.14
C ALA A 93 -1.72 2.31 14.86
N GLU A 94 -1.73 2.31 16.20
CA GLU A 94 -0.98 3.23 17.05
C GLU A 94 0.53 3.07 16.87
N GLU A 95 1.02 1.84 16.79
CA GLU A 95 2.43 1.57 16.54
C GLU A 95 2.86 2.04 15.14
N PHE A 96 2.04 1.81 14.12
CA PHE A 96 2.30 2.29 12.76
C PHE A 96 2.36 3.82 12.68
N GLU A 97 1.45 4.51 13.38
CA GLU A 97 1.44 5.96 13.49
C GLU A 97 2.69 6.49 14.20
N ARG A 98 3.07 5.85 15.31
CA ARG A 98 4.28 6.19 16.05
C ARG A 98 5.54 6.05 15.19
N LEU A 99 5.68 4.92 14.47
CA LEU A 99 6.80 4.67 13.56
C LEU A 99 6.82 5.65 12.39
N GLY A 100 5.66 6.01 11.84
CA GLY A 100 5.53 6.94 10.74
C GLY A 100 5.59 8.41 11.12
N GLY A 101 5.58 8.74 12.42
CA GLY A 101 5.61 10.12 12.93
C GLY A 101 4.37 10.93 12.54
N PHE A 102 3.18 10.33 12.62
CA PHE A 102 1.91 11.00 12.29
C PHE A 102 0.79 10.61 13.28
N GLY A 103 -0.21 11.48 13.39
CA GLY A 103 -1.35 11.28 14.30
C GLY A 103 -2.50 10.48 13.70
N PRO A 104 -3.50 10.14 14.53
CA PRO A 104 -4.65 9.33 14.14
C PRO A 104 -5.52 9.99 13.05
N GLU A 105 -5.57 11.33 13.00
CA GLU A 105 -6.34 12.10 12.03
C GLU A 105 -5.61 12.30 10.69
N GLN A 106 -4.33 11.92 10.61
CA GLN A 106 -3.56 12.09 9.38
C GLN A 106 -4.13 11.27 8.23
N GLY A 107 -4.45 11.93 7.14
CA GLY A 107 -4.80 11.29 5.88
C GLY A 107 -3.61 10.51 5.30
N LEU A 108 -3.84 9.26 4.96
CA LEU A 108 -2.85 8.41 4.31
C LEU A 108 -3.38 8.00 2.94
N THR A 109 -2.55 8.17 1.93
CA THR A 109 -2.91 7.89 0.54
C THR A 109 -2.36 6.57 0.07
N PHE A 110 -1.08 6.31 0.34
CA PHE A 110 -0.40 5.16 -0.23
C PHE A 110 0.80 4.76 0.63
N PHE A 111 1.05 3.48 0.70
CA PHE A 111 2.23 2.91 1.36
C PHE A 111 2.84 1.83 0.48
N CYS A 112 4.15 1.86 0.36
CA CYS A 112 4.90 0.89 -0.44
C CYS A 112 6.29 0.66 0.12
N ARG A 113 6.91 -0.41 -0.35
CA ARG A 113 8.34 -0.62 -0.26
C ARG A 113 9.00 -0.32 -1.60
N VAL A 114 10.24 0.14 -1.54
CA VAL A 114 11.05 0.41 -2.71
C VAL A 114 12.42 -0.25 -2.57
N GLY A 115 13.03 -0.59 -3.68
CA GLY A 115 14.35 -1.21 -3.70
C GLY A 115 14.84 -1.48 -5.10
N VAL A 116 16.07 -1.98 -5.19
CA VAL A 116 16.67 -2.46 -6.43
C VAL A 116 16.29 -3.92 -6.62
N SER A 117 15.95 -4.30 -7.82
CA SER A 117 15.62 -5.67 -8.20
C SER A 117 15.98 -5.89 -9.67
N ASP A 118 16.11 -7.14 -10.07
CA ASP A 118 16.20 -7.49 -11.48
C ASP A 118 14.93 -7.06 -12.21
N PRO A 119 15.03 -6.69 -13.50
CA PRO A 119 13.86 -6.40 -14.32
C PRO A 119 12.90 -7.60 -14.31
N PRO A 120 11.57 -7.35 -14.33
CA PRO A 120 10.60 -8.43 -14.37
C PRO A 120 10.78 -9.27 -15.64
N GLY A 121 10.80 -10.59 -15.52
CA GLY A 121 10.94 -11.51 -16.64
C GLY A 121 9.75 -11.49 -17.62
N SER A 122 8.63 -10.93 -17.19
CA SER A 122 7.42 -10.74 -18.01
C SER A 122 6.89 -9.32 -17.86
N ARG A 123 6.30 -8.79 -18.92
CA ARG A 123 5.61 -7.50 -18.92
C ARG A 123 4.18 -7.69 -19.42
N SER A 124 3.26 -6.92 -18.86
CA SER A 124 1.91 -6.85 -19.40
C SER A 124 1.95 -6.31 -20.84
N LEU A 125 1.31 -7.01 -21.76
CA LEU A 125 1.10 -6.51 -23.11
C LEU A 125 0.12 -5.33 -23.03
N ARG A 126 0.49 -4.23 -23.71
CA ARG A 126 -0.42 -3.11 -23.91
C ARG A 126 -1.14 -3.33 -25.23
N LYS A 127 -2.45 -3.13 -25.21
CA LYS A 127 -3.23 -3.08 -26.45
C LYS A 127 -2.83 -1.84 -27.26
N GLY A 128 -2.87 -1.97 -28.57
CA GLY A 128 -2.69 -0.83 -29.48
C GLY A 128 -3.76 0.23 -29.25
N LEU A 129 -3.47 1.47 -29.60
CA LEU A 129 -4.42 2.57 -29.43
C LEU A 129 -5.69 2.36 -30.26
N ASP A 130 -5.54 1.79 -31.45
CA ASP A 130 -6.62 1.38 -32.35
C ASP A 130 -7.59 0.36 -31.74
N GLU A 131 -7.07 -0.56 -30.91
CA GLU A 131 -7.91 -1.51 -30.18
C GLU A 131 -8.65 -0.89 -28.98
N LEU A 132 -8.14 0.21 -28.45
CA LEU A 132 -8.70 0.90 -27.28
C LEU A 132 -9.67 2.02 -27.66
N MET A 133 -9.59 2.51 -28.88
CA MET A 133 -10.48 3.56 -29.39
C MET A 133 -11.81 2.94 -29.78
N LEU A 134 -12.90 3.48 -29.25
CA LEU A 134 -14.23 3.17 -29.77
C LEU A 134 -14.34 3.68 -31.21
N PRO A 135 -14.95 2.92 -32.13
CA PRO A 135 -15.25 3.46 -33.45
C PRO A 135 -16.04 4.74 -33.24
N GLY A 136 -15.55 5.82 -33.84
CA GLY A 136 -16.19 7.15 -33.78
C GLY A 136 -17.67 7.04 -34.14
N ARG A 137 -18.52 7.61 -33.28
CA ARG A 137 -19.94 7.85 -33.66
C ARG A 137 -20.00 9.00 -34.60
#